data_b29e38a698c3462f276d079e4214b71e
#
_entry.id   b29e38a698c3462f276d079e4214b71e
#
_cell.length_a   1.000
_cell.length_b   1.000
_cell.length_c   1.000
_cell.angle_alpha   90.00
_cell.angle_beta   90.00
_cell.angle_gamma   90.00
#
_symmetry.space_group_name_H-M   'P 1'
#
loop_
_entity.id
_entity.type
_entity.pdbx_description
1 polymer ?
#
loop_
_entity_poly.entity_id
_entity_poly.type
_entity_poly.pdbx_seq_one_letter_code
_entity_poly.pdbx_strand_id
1 'polypeptide(L)'
;MKPKRARRGRPPGRERLDPGVTLIKKYGNRRLYDTRRSRYVTLEEVLEVVAAGEEIRVVDAKTQEDLTKRIVTKIIFLEEERRNLDLLPLEFLRKLVQHRDDSLREFYQRYLALSLEVYRSSQAKMQELVAPPPPPPAAVSEELAELKARIASLEARVRK
;
A
#
# COMPACT_ATOMS: atom_id res chain seq x y z
N MET A 1 -34.21 51.74 -9.12
CA MET A 1 -34.32 50.36 -8.57
C MET A 1 -33.12 49.57 -9.05
N LYS A 2 -32.11 49.37 -8.19
CA LYS A 2 -30.86 48.67 -8.57
C LYS A 2 -30.99 47.16 -8.30
N PRO A 3 -30.60 46.25 -9.20
CA PRO A 3 -30.71 44.81 -8.97
C PRO A 3 -29.71 44.37 -7.90
N LYS A 4 -30.18 43.57 -6.92
CA LYS A 4 -29.41 42.93 -5.87
C LYS A 4 -28.40 41.97 -6.51
N ARG A 5 -27.08 42.18 -6.29
CA ARG A 5 -26.03 41.24 -6.61
C ARG A 5 -26.26 39.91 -5.85
N ALA A 6 -26.48 38.86 -6.59
CA ALA A 6 -26.52 37.48 -6.04
C ALA A 6 -25.21 37.21 -5.29
N ARG A 7 -25.31 36.85 -4.01
CA ARG A 7 -24.20 36.38 -3.20
C ARG A 7 -23.65 35.11 -3.87
N ARG A 8 -22.45 35.20 -4.41
CA ARG A 8 -21.68 34.01 -4.83
C ARG A 8 -21.57 33.11 -3.61
N GLY A 9 -22.20 31.94 -3.67
CA GLY A 9 -22.09 30.91 -2.68
C GLY A 9 -20.62 30.62 -2.40
N ARG A 10 -20.29 30.54 -1.11
CA ARG A 10 -18.99 30.11 -0.62
C ARG A 10 -18.68 28.76 -1.25
N PRO A 11 -17.51 28.55 -1.87
CA PRO A 11 -17.16 27.22 -2.39
C PRO A 11 -17.26 26.20 -1.25
N PRO A 12 -17.78 24.98 -1.52
CA PRO A 12 -17.87 23.95 -0.52
C PRO A 12 -16.50 23.74 0.12
N GLY A 13 -16.49 23.69 1.45
CA GLY A 13 -15.29 23.75 2.27
C GLY A 13 -14.22 22.80 1.79
N ARG A 14 -12.98 23.27 1.81
CA ARG A 14 -11.81 22.39 1.75
C ARG A 14 -11.98 21.36 2.88
N GLU A 15 -12.43 20.15 2.53
CA GLU A 15 -12.30 19.04 3.45
C GLU A 15 -10.84 18.99 3.88
N ARG A 16 -10.61 19.10 5.18
CA ARG A 16 -9.28 18.91 5.75
C ARG A 16 -8.96 17.44 5.53
N LEU A 17 -8.13 17.18 4.53
CA LEU A 17 -7.52 15.89 4.34
C LEU A 17 -6.56 15.65 5.49
N ASP A 18 -6.54 14.45 6.00
CA ASP A 18 -5.56 14.05 7.00
C ASP A 18 -4.15 14.27 6.45
N PRO A 19 -3.22 14.79 7.27
CA PRO A 19 -1.85 15.00 6.85
C PRO A 19 -1.24 13.65 6.48
N GLY A 20 -1.03 13.42 5.19
CA GLY A 20 -0.51 12.15 4.64
C GLY A 20 -1.31 11.63 3.46
N VAL A 21 -2.59 11.99 3.32
CA VAL A 21 -3.45 11.56 2.22
C VAL A 21 -3.25 12.44 0.99
N THR A 22 -2.91 11.84 -0.15
CA THR A 22 -2.77 12.53 -1.43
C THR A 22 -4.12 12.65 -2.12
N LEU A 23 -4.63 13.89 -2.27
CA LEU A 23 -5.88 14.16 -2.98
C LEU A 23 -5.65 14.19 -4.48
N ILE A 24 -6.39 13.36 -5.20
CA ILE A 24 -6.42 13.31 -6.67
C ILE A 24 -7.80 13.75 -7.15
N LYS A 25 -7.86 14.73 -8.04
CA LYS A 25 -9.10 15.21 -8.66
C LYS A 25 -9.26 14.59 -10.04
N LYS A 26 -10.39 13.93 -10.29
CA LYS A 26 -10.72 13.37 -11.58
C LYS A 26 -11.50 14.40 -12.41
N TYR A 27 -10.93 14.79 -13.55
CA TYR A 27 -11.56 15.68 -14.52
C TYR A 27 -12.01 14.88 -15.76
N GLY A 28 -13.31 14.87 -16.06
CA GLY A 28 -13.85 14.17 -17.21
C GLY A 28 -13.47 12.69 -17.25
N ASN A 29 -13.37 12.09 -18.45
CA ASN A 29 -13.25 10.64 -18.56
C ASN A 29 -11.85 10.07 -18.27
N ARG A 30 -10.75 10.85 -18.38
CA ARG A 30 -9.40 10.29 -18.37
C ARG A 30 -8.34 11.12 -17.65
N ARG A 31 -8.67 12.30 -17.12
CA ARG A 31 -7.67 13.21 -16.54
C ARG A 31 -7.71 13.15 -15.03
N LEU A 32 -6.62 12.71 -14.42
CA LEU A 32 -6.39 12.72 -12.99
C LEU A 32 -5.40 13.84 -12.67
N TYR A 33 -5.68 14.65 -11.66
CA TYR A 33 -4.84 15.75 -11.22
C TYR A 33 -4.43 15.53 -9.77
N ASP A 34 -3.15 15.36 -9.55
CA ASP A 34 -2.56 15.27 -8.22
C ASP A 34 -2.44 16.67 -7.63
N THR A 35 -3.17 16.94 -6.55
CA THR A 35 -3.18 18.27 -5.93
C THR A 35 -1.93 18.54 -5.11
N ARG A 36 -1.25 17.48 -4.62
CA ARG A 36 0.00 17.59 -3.85
C ARG A 36 1.18 17.92 -4.76
N ARG A 37 1.26 17.23 -5.91
CA ARG A 37 2.32 17.45 -6.91
C ARG A 37 1.97 18.53 -7.94
N SER A 38 0.73 19.06 -7.88
CA SER A 38 0.21 20.12 -8.76
C SER A 38 0.35 19.81 -10.26
N ARG A 39 0.12 18.54 -10.66
CA ARG A 39 0.21 18.10 -12.06
C ARG A 39 -0.82 17.03 -12.42
N TYR A 40 -1.06 16.88 -13.72
CA TYR A 40 -1.82 15.74 -14.22
C TYR A 40 -0.98 14.46 -14.10
N VAL A 41 -1.67 13.37 -13.75
CA VAL A 41 -1.07 12.04 -13.57
C VAL A 41 -1.87 10.98 -14.32
N THR A 42 -1.20 9.92 -14.73
CA THR A 42 -1.81 8.73 -15.33
C THR A 42 -2.23 7.73 -14.25
N LEU A 43 -2.95 6.66 -14.64
CA LEU A 43 -3.28 5.58 -13.70
C LEU A 43 -2.03 4.84 -13.21
N GLU A 44 -1.04 4.70 -14.09
CA GLU A 44 0.25 4.08 -13.77
C GLU A 44 1.02 4.89 -12.72
N GLU A 45 1.02 6.21 -12.84
CA GLU A 45 1.65 7.07 -11.84
C GLU A 45 0.90 7.03 -10.49
N VAL A 46 -0.43 6.88 -10.51
CA VAL A 46 -1.22 6.67 -9.28
C VAL A 46 -0.92 5.30 -8.67
N LEU A 47 -0.73 4.26 -9.50
CA LEU A 47 -0.30 2.94 -9.03
C LEU A 47 1.03 3.03 -8.27
N GLU A 48 2.03 3.74 -8.80
CA GLU A 48 3.33 3.91 -8.12
C GLU A 48 3.18 4.61 -6.76
N VAL A 49 2.28 5.60 -6.66
CA VAL A 49 1.98 6.28 -5.39
C VAL A 49 1.39 5.31 -4.36
N VAL A 50 0.43 4.48 -4.78
CA VAL A 50 -0.20 3.48 -3.90
C VAL A 50 0.78 2.36 -3.53
N ALA A 51 1.59 1.91 -4.49
CA ALA A 51 2.61 0.88 -4.27
C ALA A 51 3.72 1.33 -3.30
N ALA A 52 4.01 2.64 -3.28
CA ALA A 52 4.91 3.23 -2.29
C ALA A 52 4.30 3.33 -0.87
N GLY A 53 3.05 2.89 -0.68
CA GLY A 53 2.35 2.95 0.60
C GLY A 53 1.72 4.30 0.92
N GLU A 54 1.68 5.25 -0.04
CA GLU A 54 0.99 6.52 0.15
C GLU A 54 -0.54 6.30 0.11
N GLU A 55 -1.24 6.90 1.04
CA GLU A 55 -2.70 6.89 1.04
C GLU A 55 -3.24 7.92 0.05
N ILE A 56 -4.20 7.51 -0.77
CA ILE A 56 -4.82 8.37 -1.77
C ILE A 56 -6.31 8.54 -1.54
N ARG A 57 -6.84 9.70 -1.89
CA ARG A 57 -8.27 9.95 -2.04
C ARG A 57 -8.55 10.53 -3.42
N VAL A 58 -9.43 9.89 -4.18
CA VAL A 58 -9.79 10.33 -5.52
C VAL A 58 -11.22 10.86 -5.52
N VAL A 59 -11.43 12.10 -5.95
CA VAL A 59 -12.76 12.71 -6.02
C VAL A 59 -13.05 13.22 -7.43
N ASP A 60 -14.31 13.17 -7.83
CA ASP A 60 -14.74 13.86 -9.05
C ASP A 60 -14.64 15.38 -8.87
N ALA A 61 -14.00 16.06 -9.80
CA ALA A 61 -13.75 17.50 -9.68
C ALA A 61 -15.04 18.35 -9.72
N LYS A 62 -16.14 17.82 -10.30
CA LYS A 62 -17.41 18.53 -10.44
C LYS A 62 -18.40 18.16 -9.34
N THR A 63 -18.60 16.85 -9.12
CA THR A 63 -19.62 16.33 -8.19
C THR A 63 -19.10 16.15 -6.78
N GLN A 64 -17.78 16.14 -6.58
CA GLN A 64 -17.11 15.82 -5.31
C GLN A 64 -17.41 14.41 -4.82
N GLU A 65 -17.93 13.54 -5.67
CA GLU A 65 -18.13 12.12 -5.37
C GLU A 65 -16.80 11.42 -5.13
N ASP A 66 -16.73 10.57 -4.11
CA ASP A 66 -15.55 9.75 -3.84
C ASP A 66 -15.46 8.59 -4.85
N LEU A 67 -14.42 8.61 -5.63
CA LEU A 67 -14.10 7.63 -6.67
C LEU A 67 -12.91 6.75 -6.31
N THR A 68 -12.39 6.82 -5.08
CA THR A 68 -11.17 6.14 -4.65
C THR A 68 -11.24 4.64 -4.93
N LYS A 69 -12.28 3.98 -4.43
CA LYS A 69 -12.49 2.54 -4.67
C LYS A 69 -12.50 2.20 -6.16
N ARG A 70 -13.20 2.99 -6.97
CA ARG A 70 -13.32 2.76 -8.42
C ARG A 70 -11.97 2.89 -9.14
N ILE A 71 -11.14 3.83 -8.72
CA ILE A 71 -9.81 4.04 -9.30
C ILE A 71 -8.85 2.95 -8.85
N VAL A 72 -8.83 2.59 -7.56
CA VAL A 72 -7.99 1.50 -7.04
C VAL A 72 -8.34 0.16 -7.71
N THR A 73 -9.61 -0.14 -7.92
CA THR A 73 -10.00 -1.34 -8.67
C THR A 73 -9.43 -1.35 -10.09
N LYS A 74 -9.46 -0.21 -10.80
CA LYS A 74 -8.85 -0.09 -12.13
C LYS A 74 -7.35 -0.29 -12.11
N ILE A 75 -6.68 0.21 -11.08
CA ILE A 75 -5.24 0.02 -10.89
C ILE A 75 -4.90 -1.47 -10.73
N ILE A 76 -5.71 -2.24 -9.98
CA ILE A 76 -5.52 -3.68 -9.82
C ILE A 76 -5.57 -4.39 -11.18
N PHE A 77 -6.58 -4.10 -11.99
CA PHE A 77 -6.69 -4.67 -13.35
C PHE A 77 -5.52 -4.26 -14.26
N LEU A 78 -5.09 -3.01 -14.19
CA LEU A 78 -3.95 -2.53 -14.96
C LEU A 78 -2.66 -3.28 -14.58
N GLU A 79 -2.44 -3.53 -13.28
CA GLU A 79 -1.29 -4.26 -12.79
C GLU A 79 -1.32 -5.74 -13.20
N GLU A 80 -2.50 -6.35 -13.20
CA GLU A 80 -2.71 -7.71 -13.67
C GLU A 80 -2.34 -7.87 -15.16
N GLU A 81 -2.83 -6.96 -16.02
CA GLU A 81 -2.47 -6.95 -17.44
C GLU A 81 -0.96 -6.70 -17.67
N ARG A 82 -0.39 -5.75 -16.94
CA ARG A 82 0.99 -5.33 -17.12
C ARG A 82 2.01 -6.40 -16.74
N ARG A 83 1.74 -7.12 -15.64
CA ARG A 83 2.65 -8.14 -15.12
C ARG A 83 2.27 -9.56 -15.47
N ASN A 84 1.18 -9.76 -16.18
CA ASN A 84 0.57 -11.06 -16.44
C ASN A 84 0.41 -11.89 -15.15
N LEU A 85 -0.01 -11.21 -14.08
CA LEU A 85 -0.25 -11.82 -12.77
C LEU A 85 -1.70 -12.30 -12.74
N ASP A 86 -1.91 -13.58 -12.48
CA ASP A 86 -3.24 -14.14 -12.21
C ASP A 86 -3.62 -13.85 -10.74
N LEU A 87 -3.79 -12.55 -10.42
CA LEU A 87 -4.11 -12.10 -9.06
C LEU A 87 -5.48 -12.53 -8.60
N LEU A 88 -6.44 -12.55 -9.54
CA LEU A 88 -7.82 -12.91 -9.29
C LEU A 88 -8.24 -14.04 -10.22
N PRO A 89 -8.17 -15.32 -9.76
CA PRO A 89 -8.53 -16.48 -10.58
C PRO A 89 -9.91 -16.33 -11.23
N LEU A 90 -10.04 -16.73 -12.50
CA LEU A 90 -11.27 -16.59 -13.28
C LEU A 90 -12.49 -17.16 -12.56
N GLU A 91 -12.31 -18.29 -11.88
CA GLU A 91 -13.38 -18.92 -11.09
C GLU A 91 -13.87 -18.04 -9.94
N PHE A 92 -12.95 -17.31 -9.29
CA PHE A 92 -13.29 -16.35 -8.26
C PHE A 92 -14.11 -15.19 -8.84
N LEU A 93 -13.67 -14.62 -9.97
CA LEU A 93 -14.39 -13.54 -10.66
C LEU A 93 -15.78 -13.98 -11.13
N ARG A 94 -15.91 -15.20 -11.66
CA ARG A 94 -17.21 -15.78 -12.04
C ARG A 94 -18.14 -15.87 -10.85
N LYS A 95 -17.69 -16.39 -9.72
CA LYS A 95 -18.47 -16.47 -8.48
C LYS A 95 -18.91 -15.11 -7.98
N LEU A 96 -18.05 -14.09 -8.04
CA LEU A 96 -18.42 -12.72 -7.69
C LEU A 96 -19.52 -12.15 -8.56
N VAL A 97 -19.54 -12.48 -9.85
CA VAL A 97 -20.57 -12.00 -10.79
C VAL A 97 -21.87 -12.79 -10.63
N GLN A 98 -21.79 -14.10 -10.39
CA GLN A 98 -22.96 -14.99 -10.24
C GLN A 98 -23.74 -14.75 -8.95
N HIS A 99 -23.01 -14.53 -7.86
CA HIS A 99 -23.61 -14.35 -6.54
C HIS A 99 -23.66 -12.85 -6.21
N ARG A 100 -24.84 -12.26 -6.45
CA ARG A 100 -25.08 -10.83 -6.19
C ARG A 100 -25.73 -10.56 -4.84
N ASP A 101 -25.85 -11.59 -4.00
CA ASP A 101 -26.51 -11.51 -2.70
C ASP A 101 -25.63 -10.71 -1.71
N ASP A 102 -26.29 -9.94 -0.88
CA ASP A 102 -25.62 -9.10 0.14
C ASP A 102 -24.85 -9.93 1.15
N SER A 103 -25.29 -11.17 1.46
CA SER A 103 -24.61 -12.09 2.38
C SER A 103 -23.23 -12.50 1.91
N LEU A 104 -23.08 -12.81 0.60
CA LEU A 104 -21.79 -13.16 0.01
C LEU A 104 -20.86 -11.95 -0.07
N ARG A 105 -21.42 -10.77 -0.35
CA ARG A 105 -20.68 -9.51 -0.34
C ARG A 105 -20.10 -9.21 1.04
N GLU A 106 -20.88 -9.38 2.09
CA GLU A 106 -20.45 -9.19 3.49
C GLU A 106 -19.37 -10.20 3.89
N PHE A 107 -19.55 -11.46 3.51
CA PHE A 107 -18.55 -12.52 3.68
C PHE A 107 -17.21 -12.15 3.05
N TYR A 108 -17.19 -11.73 1.77
CA TYR A 108 -15.96 -11.36 1.09
C TYR A 108 -15.30 -10.14 1.72
N GLN A 109 -16.05 -9.13 2.12
CA GLN A 109 -15.50 -7.95 2.77
C GLN A 109 -14.79 -8.30 4.09
N ARG A 110 -15.38 -9.16 4.89
CA ARG A 110 -14.78 -9.59 6.17
C ARG A 110 -13.64 -10.58 5.98
N TYR A 111 -13.85 -11.59 5.14
CA TYR A 111 -12.89 -12.67 4.97
C TYR A 111 -11.63 -12.23 4.25
N LEU A 112 -11.72 -11.43 3.19
CA LEU A 112 -10.56 -10.93 2.46
C LEU A 112 -9.69 -10.01 3.34
N ALA A 113 -10.29 -9.13 4.10
CA ALA A 113 -9.55 -8.27 5.03
C ALA A 113 -8.80 -9.09 6.08
N LEU A 114 -9.51 -10.04 6.73
CA LEU A 114 -8.93 -10.89 7.76
C LEU A 114 -7.83 -11.81 7.19
N SER A 115 -8.06 -12.45 6.04
CA SER A 115 -7.08 -13.36 5.43
C SER A 115 -5.79 -12.64 5.01
N LEU A 116 -5.89 -11.40 4.51
CA LEU A 116 -4.74 -10.59 4.17
C LEU A 116 -3.93 -10.22 5.43
N GLU A 117 -4.62 -9.87 6.52
CA GLU A 117 -3.97 -9.56 7.79
C GLU A 117 -3.25 -10.77 8.40
N VAL A 118 -3.89 -11.93 8.39
CA VAL A 118 -3.29 -13.20 8.82
C VAL A 118 -2.08 -13.55 7.95
N TYR A 119 -2.18 -13.40 6.65
CA TYR A 119 -1.06 -13.65 5.73
C TYR A 119 0.14 -12.74 6.03
N ARG A 120 -0.10 -11.43 6.18
CA ARG A 120 0.95 -10.46 6.50
C ARG A 120 1.62 -10.73 7.84
N SER A 121 0.84 -11.06 8.87
CA SER A 121 1.37 -11.39 10.19
C SER A 121 2.15 -12.70 10.20
N SER A 122 1.74 -13.68 9.39
CA SER A 122 2.46 -14.95 9.22
C SER A 122 3.79 -14.74 8.49
N GLN A 123 3.82 -13.90 7.46
CA GLN A 123 5.05 -13.55 6.76
C GLN A 123 6.04 -12.81 7.68
N ALA A 124 5.57 -11.85 8.47
CA ALA A 124 6.41 -11.11 9.41
C ALA A 124 7.06 -12.06 10.44
N LYS A 125 6.29 -12.99 11.01
CA LYS A 125 6.81 -14.01 11.93
C LYS A 125 7.79 -14.97 11.25
N MET A 126 7.52 -15.39 10.01
CA MET A 126 8.42 -16.24 9.25
C MET A 126 9.75 -15.53 8.97
N GLN A 127 9.70 -14.25 8.65
CA GLN A 127 10.88 -13.42 8.37
C GLN A 127 11.71 -13.19 9.65
N GLU A 128 11.06 -13.05 10.79
CA GLU A 128 11.72 -12.95 12.10
C GLU A 128 12.40 -14.27 12.50
N LEU A 129 11.80 -15.43 12.19
CA LEU A 129 12.38 -16.75 12.43
C LEU A 129 13.55 -17.09 11.48
N VAL A 130 13.56 -16.54 10.26
CA VAL A 130 14.61 -16.77 9.25
C VAL A 130 15.68 -15.68 9.31
N ALA A 131 15.42 -14.57 10.00
CA ALA A 131 16.42 -13.53 10.20
C ALA A 131 17.65 -14.13 10.91
N PRO A 132 18.88 -13.88 10.43
CA PRO A 132 20.07 -14.31 11.13
C PRO A 132 20.04 -13.73 12.56
N PRO A 133 20.46 -14.49 13.57
CA PRO A 133 20.47 -14.01 14.95
C PRO A 133 21.21 -12.67 15.00
N PRO A 134 20.74 -11.73 15.83
CA PRO A 134 21.41 -10.44 15.96
C PRO A 134 22.89 -10.66 16.29
N PRO A 135 23.80 -9.85 15.75
CA PRO A 135 25.22 -9.98 16.04
C PRO A 135 25.40 -9.96 17.57
N PRO A 136 26.26 -10.83 18.10
CA PRO A 136 26.50 -10.87 19.53
C PRO A 136 26.94 -9.47 20.02
N PRO A 137 26.57 -9.08 21.26
CA PRO A 137 27.02 -7.82 21.84
C PRO A 137 28.54 -7.68 21.67
N ALA A 138 29.00 -6.45 21.44
CA ALA A 138 30.40 -6.18 21.15
C ALA A 138 31.37 -6.84 22.17
N ALA A 139 30.99 -6.86 23.45
CA ALA A 139 31.74 -7.55 24.52
C ALA A 139 31.93 -9.05 24.25
N VAL A 140 30.90 -9.76 23.76
CA VAL A 140 30.97 -11.19 23.45
C VAL A 140 31.79 -11.45 22.19
N SER A 141 31.78 -10.54 21.23
CA SER A 141 32.58 -10.65 20.01
C SER A 141 34.08 -10.43 20.29
N GLU A 142 34.43 -9.57 21.22
CA GLU A 142 35.80 -9.35 21.68
C GLU A 142 36.35 -10.56 22.48
N GLU A 143 35.57 -11.11 23.41
CA GLU A 143 35.92 -12.32 24.12
C GLU A 143 36.10 -13.53 23.20
N LEU A 144 35.24 -13.68 22.19
CA LEU A 144 35.36 -14.74 21.16
C LEU A 144 36.64 -14.55 20.32
N ALA A 145 36.99 -13.34 19.96
CA ALA A 145 38.22 -13.05 19.21
C ALA A 145 39.46 -13.36 20.05
N GLU A 146 39.45 -12.99 21.35
CA GLU A 146 40.54 -13.27 22.28
C GLU A 146 40.71 -14.77 22.54
N LEU A 147 39.63 -15.50 22.75
CA LEU A 147 39.65 -16.98 22.88
C LEU A 147 40.18 -17.66 21.63
N LYS A 148 39.78 -17.23 20.44
CA LYS A 148 40.32 -17.77 19.16
C LYS A 148 41.82 -17.53 19.02
N ALA A 149 42.29 -16.32 19.36
CA ALA A 149 43.73 -15.99 19.36
C ALA A 149 44.52 -16.86 20.36
N ARG A 150 43.93 -17.10 21.53
CA ARG A 150 44.55 -17.96 22.56
C ARG A 150 44.65 -19.43 22.15
N ILE A 151 43.58 -19.97 21.49
CA ILE A 151 43.62 -21.32 20.93
C ILE A 151 44.70 -21.42 19.86
N ALA A 152 44.74 -20.51 18.90
CA ALA A 152 45.74 -20.51 17.84
C ALA A 152 47.19 -20.45 18.39
N SER A 153 47.43 -19.70 19.46
CA SER A 153 48.74 -19.64 20.14
C SER A 153 49.11 -20.94 20.82
N LEU A 154 48.15 -21.61 21.43
CA LEU A 154 48.38 -22.93 22.09
C LEU A 154 48.63 -24.03 21.05
N GLU A 155 47.89 -24.05 19.96
CA GLU A 155 48.10 -25.01 18.85
C GLU A 155 49.50 -24.85 18.21
N ALA A 156 49.97 -23.59 18.06
CA ALA A 156 51.32 -23.36 17.56
C ALA A 156 52.43 -23.82 18.51
N ARG A 157 52.15 -23.86 19.83
CA ARG A 157 53.07 -24.36 20.83
C ARG A 157 53.12 -25.87 20.93
N VAL A 158 52.02 -26.57 20.59
CA VAL A 158 51.95 -28.05 20.63
C VAL A 158 52.58 -28.66 19.37
N ARG A 159 52.68 -27.92 18.28
CA ARG A 159 53.29 -28.34 17.02
C ARG A 159 54.81 -28.22 16.97
N LYS A 160 55.44 -27.68 17.99
CA LYS A 160 56.88 -27.61 18.15
C LYS A 160 57.38 -28.66 19.12
#